data_0738f94050b309050b1fb7458050e8e5
#
_entry.id   0738f94050b309050b1fb7458050e8e5
#
_cell.length_a   1.000
_cell.length_b   1.000
_cell.length_c   1.000
_cell.angle_alpha   90.00
_cell.angle_beta   90.00
_cell.angle_gamma   90.00
#
_symmetry.space_group_name_H-M   'P 1'
#
loop_
_entity.id
_entity.type
_entity.pdbx_description
1 polymer ?
#
loop_
_entity_poly.entity_id
_entity_poly.type
_entity_poly.pdbx_seq_one_letter_code
_entity_poly.pdbx_strand_id
1 'polypeptide(L)'
;MSVTATSASASRPAPTIVNVGLGDRAYDIVIGRGVLASLGERIARLRPGARTAIVTDRSVAAHWLDAVETALAAAVVTSTRIVVGEGEATKSYAVLEQVAEGLIAAKIERNDLVIALGGGVIGDLAGFAASIVRRGVDFVQVPTTLLAQVDSSVGGKTGINSPHGKNLLGAFHQPVLVIADTEVLDTLPPRQFRAGYAEVVKYGVLGDAKFFDWLEANRGEIFSGGAAREHAIAESCRAKAAIVARDERETGDRALLNLGHTFGHALEAATGFSERLFHGEGVSVGMVLAAEFSAELGMIGAAEAARVTKHLADCGLPTRLQDIAGFEQEGLADADALLALMFQDKKVKRGKLTFILLEALGQAVIVNDVEPDKVRSFLARKLG
;
A
#
# COMPACT_ATOMS: atom_id res chain seq x y z
N MET A 1 -45.52 -8.94 34.32
CA MET A 1 -44.23 -8.27 34.53
C MET A 1 -43.38 -8.48 33.27
N SER A 2 -43.36 -7.47 32.43
CA SER A 2 -42.62 -7.53 31.14
C SER A 2 -41.22 -6.98 31.40
N VAL A 3 -40.20 -7.83 31.23
CA VAL A 3 -38.80 -7.42 31.35
C VAL A 3 -38.35 -6.93 29.97
N THR A 4 -38.31 -5.60 29.84
CA THR A 4 -37.67 -4.93 28.68
C THR A 4 -36.16 -5.08 28.81
N ALA A 5 -35.56 -5.98 27.98
CA ALA A 5 -34.13 -6.07 27.82
C ALA A 5 -33.64 -4.83 27.04
N THR A 6 -33.07 -3.87 27.74
CA THR A 6 -32.32 -2.75 27.16
C THR A 6 -30.99 -3.31 26.64
N SER A 7 -30.87 -3.49 25.33
CA SER A 7 -29.57 -3.76 24.70
C SER A 7 -28.71 -2.50 24.84
N ALA A 8 -27.74 -2.54 25.74
CA ALA A 8 -26.71 -1.53 25.80
C ALA A 8 -25.92 -1.58 24.48
N SER A 9 -26.10 -0.61 23.61
CA SER A 9 -25.23 -0.35 22.49
C SER A 9 -23.84 -0.05 23.06
N ALA A 10 -22.94 -1.02 23.01
CA ALA A 10 -21.53 -0.77 23.33
C ALA A 10 -21.03 0.36 22.40
N SER A 11 -20.68 1.50 22.99
CA SER A 11 -20.15 2.64 22.26
C SER A 11 -18.89 2.19 21.53
N ARG A 12 -18.87 2.32 20.19
CA ARG A 12 -17.66 2.03 19.40
C ARG A 12 -16.52 2.93 19.90
N PRO A 13 -15.29 2.42 20.01
CA PRO A 13 -14.15 3.25 20.38
C PRO A 13 -13.98 4.39 19.37
N ALA A 14 -13.48 5.53 19.83
CA ALA A 14 -13.22 6.66 18.97
C ALA A 14 -12.14 6.28 17.92
N PRO A 15 -12.27 6.72 16.66
CA PRO A 15 -11.30 6.40 15.62
C PRO A 15 -9.95 7.04 15.93
N THR A 16 -8.88 6.36 15.53
CA THR A 16 -7.54 6.94 15.52
C THR A 16 -7.42 7.87 14.31
N ILE A 17 -6.91 9.08 14.53
CA ILE A 17 -6.63 10.03 13.45
C ILE A 17 -5.13 10.20 13.31
N VAL A 18 -4.62 10.01 12.10
CA VAL A 18 -3.22 10.29 11.74
C VAL A 18 -3.22 11.42 10.73
N ASN A 19 -2.57 12.54 11.07
CA ASN A 19 -2.44 13.69 10.19
C ASN A 19 -1.20 13.56 9.30
N VAL A 20 -1.34 13.83 8.02
CA VAL A 20 -0.24 13.95 7.07
C VAL A 20 0.06 15.43 6.86
N GLY A 21 1.13 15.91 7.49
CA GLY A 21 1.49 17.33 7.59
C GLY A 21 2.13 17.88 6.32
N LEU A 22 1.34 18.35 5.36
CA LEU A 22 1.78 18.93 4.09
C LEU A 22 1.38 20.42 3.95
N GLY A 23 1.40 21.18 5.05
CA GLY A 23 0.98 22.58 5.06
C GLY A 23 -0.49 22.71 4.65
N ASP A 24 -0.78 23.56 3.66
CA ASP A 24 -2.15 23.80 3.16
C ASP A 24 -2.80 22.57 2.51
N ARG A 25 -2.01 21.52 2.20
CA ARG A 25 -2.47 20.24 1.65
C ARG A 25 -2.47 19.13 2.67
N ALA A 26 -2.39 19.46 3.97
CA ALA A 26 -2.48 18.49 5.04
C ALA A 26 -3.86 17.80 5.02
N TYR A 27 -3.87 16.51 5.35
CA TYR A 27 -5.09 15.72 5.39
C TYR A 27 -5.04 14.69 6.52
N ASP A 28 -6.21 14.19 6.89
CA ASP A 28 -6.36 13.19 7.94
C ASP A 28 -6.58 11.79 7.36
N ILE A 29 -5.98 10.80 8.00
CA ILE A 29 -6.27 9.38 7.87
C ILE A 29 -7.08 8.97 9.09
N VAL A 30 -8.33 8.58 8.87
CA VAL A 30 -9.26 8.15 9.92
C VAL A 30 -9.28 6.63 9.96
N ILE A 31 -8.83 6.04 11.07
CA ILE A 31 -8.61 4.60 11.20
C ILE A 31 -9.51 4.06 12.31
N GLY A 32 -10.22 2.98 12.05
CA GLY A 32 -11.03 2.29 13.06
C GLY A 32 -12.08 1.38 12.42
N ARG A 33 -12.72 0.55 13.24
CA ARG A 33 -13.76 -0.35 12.78
C ARG A 33 -15.10 0.38 12.60
N GLY A 34 -15.69 0.28 11.42
CA GLY A 34 -16.97 0.88 11.08
C GLY A 34 -16.92 2.38 10.84
N VAL A 35 -15.72 2.97 10.63
CA VAL A 35 -15.56 4.41 10.36
C VAL A 35 -16.14 4.83 9.00
N LEU A 36 -16.36 3.87 8.09
CA LEU A 36 -16.98 4.09 6.79
C LEU A 36 -18.36 4.75 6.93
N ALA A 37 -19.12 4.42 7.97
CA ALA A 37 -20.42 5.03 8.24
C ALA A 37 -20.35 6.56 8.44
N SER A 38 -19.18 7.11 8.80
CA SER A 38 -18.96 8.56 8.98
C SER A 38 -18.55 9.29 7.69
N LEU A 39 -18.38 8.57 6.57
CA LEU A 39 -17.85 9.12 5.30
C LEU A 39 -18.69 10.32 4.83
N GLY A 40 -19.99 10.17 4.74
CA GLY A 40 -20.88 11.23 4.25
C GLY A 40 -20.83 12.50 5.10
N GLU A 41 -20.88 12.36 6.42
CA GLU A 41 -20.78 13.49 7.36
C GLU A 41 -19.42 14.21 7.23
N ARG A 42 -18.33 13.46 7.08
CA ARG A 42 -16.99 14.04 6.88
C ARG A 42 -16.89 14.78 5.56
N ILE A 43 -17.42 14.22 4.48
CA ILE A 43 -17.47 14.87 3.17
C ILE A 43 -18.33 16.15 3.23
N ALA A 44 -19.51 16.10 3.82
CA ALA A 44 -20.38 17.26 3.95
C ALA A 44 -19.73 18.40 4.75
N ARG A 45 -18.90 18.09 5.74
CA ARG A 45 -18.11 19.10 6.47
C ARG A 45 -16.93 19.63 5.65
N LEU A 46 -16.23 18.75 4.92
CA LEU A 46 -15.04 19.11 4.15
C LEU A 46 -15.38 19.94 2.92
N ARG A 47 -16.48 19.58 2.23
CA ARG A 47 -16.96 20.22 1.00
C ARG A 47 -18.49 20.31 1.03
N PRO A 48 -19.07 21.33 1.72
CA PRO A 48 -20.52 21.50 1.77
C PRO A 48 -21.14 21.61 0.38
N GLY A 49 -22.14 20.80 0.10
CA GLY A 49 -22.86 20.80 -1.17
C GLY A 49 -22.15 20.12 -2.35
N ALA A 50 -20.98 19.53 -2.14
CA ALA A 50 -20.27 18.79 -3.17
C ALA A 50 -21.05 17.55 -3.64
N ARG A 51 -21.00 17.27 -4.93
CA ARG A 51 -21.35 15.97 -5.51
C ARG A 51 -20.14 15.05 -5.45
N THR A 52 -20.39 13.75 -5.52
CA THR A 52 -19.31 12.76 -5.50
C THR A 52 -19.44 11.77 -6.65
N ALA A 53 -18.31 11.25 -7.12
CA ALA A 53 -18.26 10.10 -7.99
C ALA A 53 -17.42 9.01 -7.33
N ILE A 54 -18.01 7.82 -7.15
CA ILE A 54 -17.37 6.65 -6.55
C ILE A 54 -16.76 5.83 -7.67
N VAL A 55 -15.44 5.71 -7.67
CA VAL A 55 -14.69 4.81 -8.57
C VAL A 55 -14.33 3.57 -7.78
N THR A 56 -14.74 2.40 -8.28
CA THR A 56 -14.53 1.11 -7.61
C THR A 56 -14.41 -0.02 -8.63
N ASP A 57 -13.89 -1.18 -8.23
CA ASP A 57 -13.93 -2.39 -9.03
C ASP A 57 -15.15 -3.29 -8.68
N ARG A 58 -15.39 -4.31 -9.49
CA ARG A 58 -16.57 -5.18 -9.34
C ARG A 58 -16.58 -5.96 -8.04
N SER A 59 -15.42 -6.46 -7.58
CA SER A 59 -15.33 -7.27 -6.37
C SER A 59 -15.59 -6.42 -5.13
N VAL A 60 -14.99 -5.23 -5.06
CA VAL A 60 -15.21 -4.29 -3.97
C VAL A 60 -16.64 -3.74 -3.99
N ALA A 61 -17.19 -3.43 -5.17
CA ALA A 61 -18.56 -2.97 -5.31
C ALA A 61 -19.58 -3.95 -4.71
N ALA A 62 -19.38 -5.25 -4.94
CA ALA A 62 -20.27 -6.30 -4.41
C ALA A 62 -20.33 -6.35 -2.88
N HIS A 63 -19.29 -5.88 -2.19
CA HIS A 63 -19.21 -5.91 -0.73
C HIS A 63 -19.50 -4.56 -0.07
N TRP A 64 -19.05 -3.45 -0.66
CA TRP A 64 -18.94 -2.18 0.07
C TRP A 64 -19.60 -0.97 -0.60
N LEU A 65 -20.00 -1.06 -1.89
CA LEU A 65 -20.56 0.09 -2.59
C LEU A 65 -21.86 0.58 -1.95
N ASP A 66 -22.79 -0.32 -1.62
CA ASP A 66 -24.05 0.03 -1.00
C ASP A 66 -23.88 0.67 0.39
N ALA A 67 -22.87 0.23 1.15
CA ALA A 67 -22.55 0.83 2.46
C ALA A 67 -22.03 2.27 2.29
N VAL A 68 -21.16 2.51 1.29
CA VAL A 68 -20.67 3.86 0.95
C VAL A 68 -21.80 4.76 0.52
N GLU A 69 -22.67 4.31 -0.40
CA GLU A 69 -23.80 5.09 -0.88
C GLU A 69 -24.80 5.41 0.26
N THR A 70 -25.04 4.45 1.15
CA THR A 70 -25.89 4.65 2.34
C THR A 70 -25.30 5.73 3.24
N ALA A 71 -23.99 5.69 3.50
CA ALA A 71 -23.32 6.70 4.33
C ALA A 71 -23.38 8.11 3.70
N LEU A 72 -23.25 8.20 2.37
CA LEU A 72 -23.36 9.46 1.63
C LEU A 72 -24.79 10.00 1.64
N ALA A 73 -25.76 9.14 1.36
CA ALA A 73 -27.19 9.50 1.35
C ALA A 73 -27.68 9.99 2.72
N ALA A 74 -27.23 9.38 3.82
CA ALA A 74 -27.54 9.81 5.18
C ALA A 74 -27.08 11.25 5.48
N ALA A 75 -26.04 11.72 4.79
CA ALA A 75 -25.53 13.09 4.90
C ALA A 75 -26.00 13.99 3.74
N VAL A 76 -26.96 13.55 2.93
CA VAL A 76 -27.50 14.28 1.76
C VAL A 76 -26.42 14.60 0.70
N VAL A 77 -25.38 13.76 0.61
CA VAL A 77 -24.33 13.88 -0.41
C VAL A 77 -24.74 13.04 -1.63
N THR A 78 -24.90 13.71 -2.78
CA THR A 78 -25.23 13.03 -4.04
C THR A 78 -24.02 12.27 -4.58
N SER A 79 -24.19 11.02 -5.00
CA SER A 79 -23.13 10.20 -5.57
C SER A 79 -23.51 9.60 -6.93
N THR A 80 -22.51 9.36 -7.76
CA THR A 80 -22.58 8.59 -9.01
C THR A 80 -21.54 7.49 -8.95
N ARG A 81 -21.88 6.28 -9.42
CA ARG A 81 -20.96 5.14 -9.42
C ARG A 81 -20.25 4.96 -10.76
N ILE A 82 -18.96 4.65 -10.73
CA ILE A 82 -18.13 4.27 -11.87
C ILE A 82 -17.45 2.95 -11.50
N VAL A 83 -17.94 1.84 -12.06
CA VAL A 83 -17.42 0.51 -11.75
C VAL A 83 -16.54 0.03 -12.89
N VAL A 84 -15.30 -0.35 -12.57
CA VAL A 84 -14.30 -0.83 -13.54
C VAL A 84 -13.98 -2.32 -13.35
N GLY A 85 -13.04 -2.84 -14.12
CA GLY A 85 -12.54 -4.21 -13.97
C GLY A 85 -11.70 -4.39 -12.71
N GLU A 86 -11.25 -5.62 -12.47
CA GLU A 86 -10.46 -6.02 -11.31
C GLU A 86 -8.97 -6.21 -11.68
N GLY A 87 -8.11 -6.10 -10.68
CA GLY A 87 -6.70 -6.44 -10.79
C GLY A 87 -5.83 -5.38 -11.48
N GLU A 88 -4.54 -5.65 -11.57
CA GLU A 88 -3.52 -4.72 -12.04
C GLU A 88 -3.72 -4.28 -13.51
N ALA A 89 -4.34 -5.12 -14.34
CA ALA A 89 -4.67 -4.78 -15.74
C ALA A 89 -5.63 -3.58 -15.86
N THR A 90 -6.36 -3.26 -14.79
CA THR A 90 -7.24 -2.08 -14.70
C THR A 90 -6.44 -0.77 -14.72
N LYS A 91 -5.18 -0.76 -14.31
CA LYS A 91 -4.29 0.42 -14.37
C LYS A 91 -3.78 0.66 -15.81
N SER A 92 -4.65 0.99 -16.73
CA SER A 92 -4.35 1.16 -18.16
C SER A 92 -4.91 2.47 -18.72
N TYR A 93 -4.42 2.89 -19.89
CA TYR A 93 -4.94 4.07 -20.59
C TYR A 93 -6.43 3.95 -20.88
N ALA A 94 -6.89 2.80 -21.36
CA ALA A 94 -8.29 2.59 -21.72
C ALA A 94 -9.23 2.74 -20.52
N VAL A 95 -8.83 2.22 -19.36
CA VAL A 95 -9.63 2.35 -18.13
C VAL A 95 -9.51 3.75 -17.53
N LEU A 96 -8.36 4.42 -17.64
CA LEU A 96 -8.24 5.83 -17.28
C LEU A 96 -9.19 6.70 -18.11
N GLU A 97 -9.27 6.49 -19.42
CA GLU A 97 -10.22 7.15 -20.31
C GLU A 97 -11.66 6.89 -19.84
N GLN A 98 -12.02 5.62 -19.60
CA GLN A 98 -13.35 5.25 -19.09
C GLN A 98 -13.70 6.00 -17.80
N VAL A 99 -12.77 6.07 -16.83
CA VAL A 99 -13.00 6.78 -15.56
C VAL A 99 -13.12 8.28 -15.80
N ALA A 100 -12.24 8.88 -16.59
CA ALA A 100 -12.28 10.32 -16.88
C ALA A 100 -13.58 10.73 -17.57
N GLU A 101 -14.03 9.98 -18.59
CA GLU A 101 -15.30 10.21 -19.27
C GLU A 101 -16.50 9.99 -18.32
N GLY A 102 -16.42 8.99 -17.45
CA GLY A 102 -17.42 8.78 -16.40
C GLY A 102 -17.56 9.96 -15.45
N LEU A 103 -16.44 10.56 -15.02
CA LEU A 103 -16.41 11.75 -14.17
C LEU A 103 -17.02 12.97 -14.89
N ILE A 104 -16.71 13.14 -16.17
CA ILE A 104 -17.26 14.22 -16.99
C ILE A 104 -18.77 14.04 -17.19
N ALA A 105 -19.22 12.83 -17.52
CA ALA A 105 -20.63 12.50 -17.69
C ALA A 105 -21.44 12.68 -16.39
N ALA A 106 -20.84 12.37 -15.25
CA ALA A 106 -21.40 12.63 -13.91
C ALA A 106 -21.42 14.14 -13.55
N LYS A 107 -20.93 14.99 -14.43
CA LYS A 107 -20.85 16.46 -14.25
C LYS A 107 -20.06 16.84 -12.97
N ILE A 108 -19.00 16.11 -12.68
CA ILE A 108 -18.08 16.44 -11.59
C ILE A 108 -17.36 17.74 -11.90
N GLU A 109 -17.41 18.69 -10.98
CA GLU A 109 -16.80 20.01 -11.06
C GLU A 109 -15.60 20.12 -10.12
N ARG A 110 -14.85 21.23 -10.15
CA ARG A 110 -13.63 21.40 -9.35
C ARG A 110 -13.84 21.36 -7.84
N ASN A 111 -15.01 21.71 -7.37
CA ASN A 111 -15.36 21.70 -5.93
C ASN A 111 -16.05 20.42 -5.48
N ASP A 112 -16.27 19.48 -6.43
CA ASP A 112 -16.80 18.14 -6.15
C ASP A 112 -15.66 17.19 -5.73
N LEU A 113 -16.00 15.94 -5.44
CA LEU A 113 -15.04 14.96 -4.93
C LEU A 113 -15.12 13.64 -5.72
N VAL A 114 -13.95 13.05 -5.96
CA VAL A 114 -13.84 11.66 -6.40
C VAL A 114 -13.60 10.78 -5.17
N ILE A 115 -14.32 9.67 -5.03
CA ILE A 115 -14.12 8.68 -3.98
C ILE A 115 -13.48 7.45 -4.62
N ALA A 116 -12.25 7.14 -4.23
CA ALA A 116 -11.55 5.92 -4.63
C ALA A 116 -11.86 4.82 -3.61
N LEU A 117 -12.84 3.96 -3.91
CA LEU A 117 -13.25 2.83 -3.08
C LEU A 117 -12.60 1.55 -3.59
N GLY A 118 -11.49 1.11 -2.99
CA GLY A 118 -10.80 -0.09 -3.46
C GLY A 118 -9.39 -0.27 -2.91
N GLY A 119 -8.68 -1.25 -3.44
CA GLY A 119 -7.25 -1.46 -3.17
C GLY A 119 -6.38 -0.41 -3.85
N GLY A 120 -5.05 -0.61 -3.81
CA GLY A 120 -4.06 0.31 -4.40
C GLY A 120 -4.29 0.58 -5.90
N VAL A 121 -4.76 -0.42 -6.65
CA VAL A 121 -5.09 -0.26 -8.09
C VAL A 121 -6.14 0.83 -8.30
N ILE A 122 -7.23 0.78 -7.54
CA ILE A 122 -8.32 1.78 -7.64
C ILE A 122 -7.86 3.14 -7.09
N GLY A 123 -7.12 3.14 -5.98
CA GLY A 123 -6.57 4.38 -5.41
C GLY A 123 -5.68 5.13 -6.39
N ASP A 124 -4.77 4.42 -7.06
CA ASP A 124 -3.86 4.99 -8.06
C ASP A 124 -4.60 5.50 -9.30
N LEU A 125 -5.48 4.66 -9.86
CA LEU A 125 -6.25 4.99 -11.06
C LEU A 125 -7.21 6.18 -10.83
N ALA A 126 -8.02 6.13 -9.78
CA ALA A 126 -8.99 7.16 -9.48
C ALA A 126 -8.33 8.48 -9.07
N GLY A 127 -7.23 8.41 -8.28
CA GLY A 127 -6.45 9.58 -7.92
C GLY A 127 -5.79 10.23 -9.13
N PHE A 128 -5.28 9.43 -10.08
CA PHE A 128 -4.71 9.98 -11.31
C PHE A 128 -5.79 10.57 -12.21
N ALA A 129 -6.95 9.93 -12.39
CA ALA A 129 -8.08 10.49 -13.10
C ALA A 129 -8.54 11.82 -12.48
N ALA A 130 -8.65 11.89 -11.15
CA ALA A 130 -8.98 13.11 -10.42
C ALA A 130 -7.97 14.23 -10.68
N SER A 131 -6.68 13.91 -10.76
CA SER A 131 -5.62 14.90 -10.98
C SER A 131 -5.69 15.58 -12.36
N ILE A 132 -6.24 14.91 -13.37
CA ILE A 132 -6.29 15.42 -14.76
C ILE A 132 -7.66 15.98 -15.15
N VAL A 133 -8.76 15.41 -14.62
CA VAL A 133 -10.11 15.91 -14.91
C VAL A 133 -10.25 17.33 -14.34
N ARG A 134 -10.81 18.26 -15.15
CA ARG A 134 -10.95 19.69 -14.80
C ARG A 134 -9.62 20.37 -14.37
N ARG A 135 -8.46 19.77 -14.66
CA ARG A 135 -7.10 20.17 -14.22
C ARG A 135 -6.91 20.04 -12.71
N GLY A 136 -7.55 19.09 -12.12
CA GLY A 136 -7.52 18.74 -10.70
C GLY A 136 -8.88 18.84 -10.03
N VAL A 137 -9.32 17.70 -9.49
CA VAL A 137 -10.48 17.56 -8.62
C VAL A 137 -9.97 16.88 -7.36
N ASP A 138 -10.43 17.32 -6.20
CA ASP A 138 -10.07 16.68 -4.93
C ASP A 138 -10.60 15.24 -4.87
N PHE A 139 -9.88 14.36 -4.15
CA PHE A 139 -10.34 13.00 -3.98
C PHE A 139 -10.18 12.49 -2.55
N VAL A 140 -11.00 11.51 -2.20
CA VAL A 140 -11.02 10.79 -0.93
C VAL A 140 -10.62 9.35 -1.21
N GLN A 141 -9.73 8.79 -0.39
CA GLN A 141 -9.38 7.38 -0.43
C GLN A 141 -10.20 6.57 0.59
N VAL A 142 -10.80 5.48 0.16
CA VAL A 142 -11.43 4.47 1.01
C VAL A 142 -10.76 3.13 0.69
N PRO A 143 -9.55 2.90 1.29
CA PRO A 143 -8.74 1.72 0.99
C PRO A 143 -9.34 0.45 1.56
N THR A 144 -9.54 -0.57 0.71
CA THR A 144 -10.18 -1.84 1.07
C THR A 144 -9.22 -3.02 1.21
N THR A 145 -7.93 -2.82 0.97
CA THR A 145 -6.88 -3.81 1.24
C THR A 145 -5.95 -3.30 2.34
N LEU A 146 -5.33 -4.22 3.08
CA LEU A 146 -4.36 -3.83 4.13
C LEU A 146 -3.18 -3.04 3.52
N LEU A 147 -2.64 -3.49 2.38
CA LEU A 147 -1.59 -2.78 1.65
C LEU A 147 -2.01 -1.33 1.34
N ALA A 148 -3.24 -1.12 0.89
CA ALA A 148 -3.71 0.22 0.59
C ALA A 148 -3.91 1.05 1.86
N GLN A 149 -4.38 0.47 2.97
CA GLN A 149 -4.55 1.19 4.24
C GLN A 149 -3.23 1.67 4.83
N VAL A 150 -2.17 0.85 4.73
CA VAL A 150 -0.87 1.18 5.37
C VAL A 150 0.14 1.83 4.43
N ASP A 151 -0.08 1.73 3.11
CA ASP A 151 0.92 2.21 2.14
C ASP A 151 0.29 3.04 1.02
N SER A 152 -0.35 2.46 0.01
CA SER A 152 -0.64 3.16 -1.25
C SER A 152 -1.58 4.37 -1.11
N SER A 153 -2.48 4.41 -0.11
CA SER A 153 -3.35 5.57 0.14
C SER A 153 -2.65 6.79 0.74
N VAL A 154 -1.37 6.67 1.13
CA VAL A 154 -0.62 7.72 1.83
C VAL A 154 0.50 8.25 0.94
N GLY A 155 0.56 9.59 0.79
CA GLY A 155 1.67 10.26 0.09
C GLY A 155 1.45 10.53 -1.38
N GLY A 156 0.20 10.44 -1.85
CA GLY A 156 -0.28 11.04 -3.10
C GLY A 156 0.32 10.52 -4.40
N LYS A 157 1.03 9.38 -4.40
CA LYS A 157 1.45 8.74 -5.65
C LYS A 157 0.22 8.14 -6.30
N THR A 158 -0.13 8.62 -7.48
CA THR A 158 -1.24 8.12 -8.30
C THR A 158 -0.76 7.85 -9.70
N GLY A 159 -1.35 6.88 -10.40
CA GLY A 159 -0.86 6.57 -11.73
C GLY A 159 -1.41 5.30 -12.35
N ILE A 160 -0.96 5.05 -13.56
CA ILE A 160 -1.29 3.87 -14.35
C ILE A 160 -0.02 3.21 -14.92
N ASN A 161 -0.20 2.02 -15.44
CA ASN A 161 0.85 1.28 -16.13
C ASN A 161 0.91 1.65 -17.63
N SER A 162 2.04 1.35 -18.22
CA SER A 162 2.24 1.44 -19.67
C SER A 162 2.83 0.12 -20.19
N PRO A 163 2.85 -0.11 -21.51
CA PRO A 163 3.56 -1.26 -22.07
C PRO A 163 5.05 -1.32 -21.71
N HIS A 164 5.62 -0.19 -21.28
CA HIS A 164 7.04 -0.08 -20.91
C HIS A 164 7.32 -0.33 -19.42
N GLY A 165 6.29 -0.46 -18.58
CA GLY A 165 6.45 -0.77 -17.16
C GLY A 165 5.33 -0.22 -16.27
N LYS A 166 5.35 -0.66 -15.01
CA LYS A 166 4.39 -0.24 -13.98
C LYS A 166 4.64 1.20 -13.53
N ASN A 167 3.54 1.93 -13.24
CA ASN A 167 3.53 3.24 -12.59
C ASN A 167 4.42 4.30 -13.28
N LEU A 168 4.61 4.21 -14.61
CA LEU A 168 5.42 5.17 -15.37
C LEU A 168 4.68 6.47 -15.67
N LEU A 169 3.36 6.44 -15.58
CA LEU A 169 2.49 7.58 -15.81
C LEU A 169 1.69 7.86 -14.55
N GLY A 170 1.77 9.08 -14.08
CA GLY A 170 1.08 9.45 -12.86
C GLY A 170 1.32 10.90 -12.43
N ALA A 171 0.75 11.22 -11.29
CA ALA A 171 0.86 12.51 -10.65
C ALA A 171 1.07 12.36 -9.14
N PHE A 172 1.72 13.33 -8.52
CA PHE A 172 1.62 13.53 -7.08
C PHE A 172 0.35 14.32 -6.79
N HIS A 173 -0.72 13.62 -6.43
CA HIS A 173 -2.01 14.19 -6.10
C HIS A 173 -2.45 13.69 -4.73
N GLN A 174 -2.42 14.57 -3.72
CA GLN A 174 -2.73 14.18 -2.34
C GLN A 174 -4.24 14.03 -2.16
N PRO A 175 -4.73 13.00 -1.46
CA PRO A 175 -6.12 12.93 -1.06
C PRO A 175 -6.42 14.03 -0.04
N VAL A 176 -7.67 14.47 0.02
CA VAL A 176 -8.11 15.42 1.06
C VAL A 176 -8.59 14.71 2.33
N LEU A 177 -8.79 13.39 2.26
CA LEU A 177 -9.20 12.53 3.37
C LEU A 177 -8.93 11.07 3.01
N VAL A 178 -8.53 10.26 4.01
CA VAL A 178 -8.46 8.80 3.90
C VAL A 178 -9.34 8.18 4.98
N ILE A 179 -10.23 7.26 4.61
CA ILE A 179 -11.08 6.49 5.52
C ILE A 179 -10.62 5.03 5.52
N ALA A 180 -9.75 4.67 6.45
CA ALA A 180 -9.22 3.33 6.63
C ALA A 180 -10.11 2.53 7.60
N ASP A 181 -11.22 2.01 7.11
CA ASP A 181 -12.11 1.16 7.89
C ASP A 181 -11.50 -0.24 8.01
N THR A 182 -11.23 -0.67 9.24
CA THR A 182 -10.65 -1.99 9.48
C THR A 182 -11.65 -3.13 9.30
N GLU A 183 -12.96 -2.84 9.28
CA GLU A 183 -14.02 -3.81 9.00
C GLU A 183 -13.98 -4.32 7.56
N VAL A 184 -13.58 -3.47 6.60
CA VAL A 184 -13.49 -3.87 5.19
C VAL A 184 -12.45 -4.97 4.96
N LEU A 185 -11.47 -5.10 5.84
CA LEU A 185 -10.44 -6.13 5.78
C LEU A 185 -10.98 -7.54 6.12
N ASP A 186 -12.16 -7.64 6.75
CA ASP A 186 -12.76 -8.93 7.08
C ASP A 186 -13.27 -9.67 5.83
N THR A 187 -13.45 -8.96 4.70
CA THR A 187 -13.79 -9.56 3.40
C THR A 187 -12.57 -9.80 2.51
N LEU A 188 -11.39 -9.36 2.95
CA LEU A 188 -10.16 -9.49 2.17
C LEU A 188 -9.65 -10.94 2.21
N PRO A 189 -9.31 -11.57 1.05
CA PRO A 189 -8.72 -12.90 1.03
C PRO A 189 -7.45 -12.99 1.90
N PRO A 190 -7.26 -14.09 2.66
CA PRO A 190 -6.13 -14.21 3.59
C PRO A 190 -4.75 -14.02 2.95
N ARG A 191 -4.56 -14.43 1.70
CA ARG A 191 -3.30 -14.21 0.97
C ARG A 191 -3.03 -12.72 0.71
N GLN A 192 -4.08 -11.97 0.33
CA GLN A 192 -3.95 -10.51 0.13
C GLN A 192 -3.73 -9.77 1.45
N PHE A 193 -4.34 -10.23 2.55
CA PHE A 193 -4.08 -9.67 3.88
C PHE A 193 -2.62 -9.87 4.27
N ARG A 194 -2.07 -11.10 4.11
CA ARG A 194 -0.64 -11.39 4.36
C ARG A 194 0.27 -10.53 3.49
N ALA A 195 -0.03 -10.41 2.20
CA ALA A 195 0.74 -9.55 1.30
C ALA A 195 0.78 -8.08 1.80
N GLY A 196 -0.37 -7.55 2.26
CA GLY A 196 -0.40 -6.21 2.89
C GLY A 196 0.38 -6.14 4.20
N TYR A 197 0.41 -7.24 4.96
CA TYR A 197 1.16 -7.30 6.22
C TYR A 197 2.67 -7.20 6.04
N ALA A 198 3.23 -7.61 4.90
CA ALA A 198 4.63 -7.39 4.58
C ALA A 198 5.00 -5.90 4.62
N GLU A 199 4.09 -5.03 4.16
CA GLU A 199 4.28 -3.57 4.23
C GLU A 199 4.19 -3.04 5.67
N VAL A 200 3.38 -3.64 6.53
CA VAL A 200 3.37 -3.32 7.97
C VAL A 200 4.72 -3.66 8.60
N VAL A 201 5.24 -4.87 8.35
CA VAL A 201 6.55 -5.32 8.84
C VAL A 201 7.67 -4.42 8.36
N LYS A 202 7.59 -3.96 7.12
CA LYS A 202 8.57 -3.04 6.53
C LYS A 202 8.81 -1.80 7.41
N TYR A 203 7.77 -1.19 7.98
CA TYR A 203 7.95 -0.01 8.84
C TYR A 203 8.72 -0.29 10.12
N GLY A 204 8.50 -1.45 10.72
CA GLY A 204 9.29 -1.90 11.87
C GLY A 204 10.76 -2.12 11.51
N VAL A 205 11.01 -2.83 10.40
CA VAL A 205 12.36 -3.18 9.96
C VAL A 205 13.14 -1.94 9.49
N LEU A 206 12.50 -0.99 8.80
CA LEU A 206 13.19 0.17 8.24
C LEU A 206 13.46 1.29 9.24
N GLY A 207 12.62 1.46 10.28
CA GLY A 207 12.67 2.68 11.06
C GLY A 207 12.27 2.59 12.54
N ASP A 208 11.75 1.44 13.03
CA ASP A 208 11.28 1.31 14.40
C ASP A 208 11.39 -0.13 14.94
N ALA A 209 12.51 -0.43 15.58
CA ALA A 209 12.75 -1.75 16.19
C ALA A 209 11.72 -2.09 17.28
N LYS A 210 11.19 -1.10 18.02
CA LYS A 210 10.17 -1.35 19.05
C LYS A 210 8.84 -1.74 18.42
N PHE A 211 8.50 -1.13 17.30
CA PHE A 211 7.34 -1.53 16.55
C PHE A 211 7.51 -2.95 15.99
N PHE A 212 8.70 -3.30 15.50
CA PHE A 212 8.99 -4.67 15.07
C PHE A 212 8.84 -5.68 16.22
N ASP A 213 9.41 -5.40 17.41
CA ASP A 213 9.25 -6.23 18.61
C ASP A 213 7.76 -6.40 18.98
N TRP A 214 6.98 -5.32 18.87
CA TRP A 214 5.55 -5.34 19.13
C TRP A 214 4.79 -6.19 18.10
N LEU A 215 5.17 -6.12 16.81
CA LEU A 215 4.58 -6.94 15.75
C LEU A 215 4.83 -8.44 15.99
N GLU A 216 6.05 -8.83 16.42
CA GLU A 216 6.37 -10.21 16.79
C GLU A 216 5.46 -10.71 17.92
N ALA A 217 5.28 -9.90 18.96
CA ALA A 217 4.50 -10.26 20.14
C ALA A 217 2.97 -10.32 19.87
N ASN A 218 2.45 -9.48 18.97
CA ASN A 218 1.00 -9.31 18.76
C ASN A 218 0.49 -9.89 17.43
N ARG A 219 1.31 -10.66 16.72
CA ARG A 219 0.97 -11.22 15.40
C ARG A 219 -0.43 -11.86 15.35
N GLY A 220 -0.74 -12.76 16.28
CA GLY A 220 -2.02 -13.47 16.30
C GLY A 220 -3.22 -12.55 16.42
N GLU A 221 -3.13 -11.51 17.24
CA GLU A 221 -4.19 -10.53 17.45
C GLU A 221 -4.37 -9.62 16.22
N ILE A 222 -3.29 -9.22 15.55
CA ILE A 222 -3.35 -8.43 14.31
C ILE A 222 -4.12 -9.18 13.24
N PHE A 223 -3.85 -10.48 13.06
CA PHE A 223 -4.53 -11.32 12.07
C PHE A 223 -5.99 -11.59 12.46
N SER A 224 -6.29 -11.68 13.75
CA SER A 224 -7.66 -11.86 14.25
C SER A 224 -8.53 -10.60 14.15
N GLY A 225 -7.93 -9.42 14.06
CA GLY A 225 -8.65 -8.14 13.99
C GLY A 225 -8.63 -7.36 15.31
N GLY A 226 -9.48 -6.34 15.41
CA GLY A 226 -9.62 -5.53 16.62
C GLY A 226 -8.49 -4.51 16.85
N ALA A 227 -8.26 -4.15 18.12
CA ALA A 227 -7.37 -3.05 18.50
C ALA A 227 -5.92 -3.24 18.05
N ALA A 228 -5.40 -4.46 18.03
CA ALA A 228 -4.04 -4.73 17.58
C ALA A 228 -3.88 -4.46 16.06
N ARG A 229 -4.88 -4.85 15.25
CA ARG A 229 -4.89 -4.52 13.82
C ARG A 229 -4.96 -3.01 13.60
N GLU A 230 -5.83 -2.31 14.31
CA GLU A 230 -5.95 -0.85 14.22
C GLU A 230 -4.65 -0.14 14.63
N HIS A 231 -4.00 -0.61 15.68
CA HIS A 231 -2.70 -0.09 16.11
C HIS A 231 -1.62 -0.30 15.05
N ALA A 232 -1.51 -1.51 14.47
CA ALA A 232 -0.54 -1.80 13.41
C ALA A 232 -0.73 -0.89 12.19
N ILE A 233 -1.98 -0.65 11.77
CA ILE A 233 -2.31 0.26 10.67
C ILE A 233 -1.94 1.70 11.05
N ALA A 234 -2.29 2.14 12.26
CA ALA A 234 -2.01 3.50 12.70
C ALA A 234 -0.51 3.80 12.77
N GLU A 235 0.30 2.89 13.33
CA GLU A 235 1.76 3.06 13.38
C GLU A 235 2.38 3.08 11.98
N SER A 236 1.93 2.20 11.08
CA SER A 236 2.37 2.21 9.68
C SER A 236 2.04 3.54 9.00
N CYS A 237 0.81 4.05 9.17
CA CYS A 237 0.41 5.35 8.63
C CYS A 237 1.24 6.49 9.23
N ARG A 238 1.53 6.49 10.55
CA ARG A 238 2.38 7.51 11.20
C ARG A 238 3.78 7.49 10.64
N ALA A 239 4.39 6.31 10.52
CA ALA A 239 5.73 6.15 9.97
C ALA A 239 5.79 6.69 8.53
N LYS A 240 4.83 6.32 7.69
CA LYS A 240 4.78 6.83 6.31
C LYS A 240 4.51 8.33 6.24
N ALA A 241 3.54 8.83 7.00
CA ALA A 241 3.20 10.26 7.05
C ALA A 241 4.41 11.11 7.44
N ALA A 242 5.21 10.67 8.43
CA ALA A 242 6.42 11.36 8.84
C ALA A 242 7.48 11.44 7.72
N ILE A 243 7.64 10.37 6.94
CA ILE A 243 8.57 10.34 5.80
C ILE A 243 8.04 11.22 4.65
N VAL A 244 6.75 11.12 4.33
CA VAL A 244 6.11 11.93 3.26
C VAL A 244 6.15 13.41 3.59
N ALA A 245 5.95 13.80 4.85
CA ALA A 245 6.02 15.20 5.27
C ALA A 245 7.43 15.80 5.09
N ARG A 246 8.50 14.98 5.19
CA ARG A 246 9.88 15.43 4.95
C ARG A 246 10.28 15.39 3.48
N ASP A 247 9.74 14.46 2.71
CA ASP A 247 10.10 14.23 1.31
C ASP A 247 8.89 13.78 0.51
N GLU A 248 8.04 14.72 0.15
CA GLU A 248 6.80 14.43 -0.59
C GLU A 248 7.06 13.80 -1.97
N ARG A 249 8.13 14.23 -2.66
CA ARG A 249 8.39 13.89 -4.07
C ARG A 249 9.46 12.84 -4.28
N GLU A 250 9.89 12.15 -3.20
CA GLU A 250 10.89 11.07 -3.29
C GLU A 250 12.23 11.52 -3.91
N THR A 251 12.75 12.61 -3.39
CA THR A 251 14.06 13.14 -3.79
C THR A 251 15.17 12.79 -2.80
N GLY A 252 14.84 12.24 -1.65
CA GLY A 252 15.75 11.92 -0.55
C GLY A 252 15.26 10.74 0.31
N ASP A 253 14.93 11.02 1.58
CA ASP A 253 14.59 10.02 2.61
C ASP A 253 13.44 9.09 2.27
N ARG A 254 12.51 9.52 1.41
CA ARG A 254 11.39 8.66 0.98
C ARG A 254 11.86 7.41 0.24
N ALA A 255 13.07 7.41 -0.30
CA ALA A 255 13.67 6.22 -0.88
C ALA A 255 13.81 5.06 0.12
N LEU A 256 13.91 5.32 1.44
CA LEU A 256 13.96 4.29 2.49
C LEU A 256 12.73 3.38 2.47
N LEU A 257 11.55 3.90 2.06
CA LEU A 257 10.32 3.10 1.90
C LEU A 257 10.47 1.97 0.88
N ASN A 258 11.52 1.99 0.07
CA ASN A 258 11.83 0.94 -0.89
C ASN A 258 12.68 -0.21 -0.29
N LEU A 259 12.76 -0.37 1.04
CA LEU A 259 13.37 -1.55 1.65
C LEU A 259 12.71 -2.82 1.08
N GLY A 260 13.53 -3.75 0.58
CA GLY A 260 13.07 -4.98 -0.08
C GLY A 260 12.63 -4.81 -1.55
N HIS A 261 12.32 -3.60 -2.01
CA HIS A 261 11.74 -3.39 -3.35
C HIS A 261 12.73 -3.59 -4.49
N THR A 262 14.03 -3.38 -4.30
CA THR A 262 15.03 -3.60 -5.37
C THR A 262 15.04 -5.07 -5.79
N PHE A 263 15.00 -6.00 -4.83
CA PHE A 263 14.84 -7.43 -5.09
C PHE A 263 13.40 -7.76 -5.49
N GLY A 264 12.41 -7.27 -4.72
CA GLY A 264 10.99 -7.56 -4.93
C GLY A 264 10.49 -7.22 -6.34
N HIS A 265 10.82 -6.04 -6.86
CA HIS A 265 10.43 -5.62 -8.22
C HIS A 265 11.06 -6.50 -9.31
N ALA A 266 12.32 -6.93 -9.12
CA ALA A 266 12.93 -7.86 -10.05
C ALA A 266 12.20 -9.22 -10.07
N LEU A 267 11.75 -9.70 -8.89
CA LEU A 267 10.96 -10.92 -8.77
C LEU A 267 9.55 -10.76 -9.37
N GLU A 268 8.89 -9.62 -9.15
CA GLU A 268 7.61 -9.33 -9.80
C GLU A 268 7.75 -9.29 -11.33
N ALA A 269 8.82 -8.67 -11.84
CA ALA A 269 9.10 -8.64 -13.27
C ALA A 269 9.38 -10.04 -13.83
N ALA A 270 10.20 -10.85 -13.14
CA ALA A 270 10.48 -12.23 -13.51
C ALA A 270 9.24 -13.13 -13.51
N THR A 271 8.24 -12.82 -12.69
CA THR A 271 6.93 -13.52 -12.68
C THR A 271 5.90 -12.90 -13.63
N GLY A 272 6.30 -11.92 -14.45
CA GLY A 272 5.42 -11.24 -15.41
C GLY A 272 4.35 -10.38 -14.73
N PHE A 273 4.61 -9.87 -13.52
CA PHE A 273 3.65 -9.09 -12.71
C PHE A 273 2.30 -9.79 -12.54
N SER A 274 2.31 -11.09 -12.38
CA SER A 274 1.13 -11.95 -12.31
C SER A 274 0.74 -12.29 -10.88
N GLU A 275 -0.39 -13.00 -10.71
CA GLU A 275 -0.84 -13.51 -9.40
C GLU A 275 0.05 -14.63 -8.81
N ARG A 276 1.10 -15.04 -9.54
CA ARG A 276 2.12 -15.97 -9.04
C ARG A 276 2.86 -15.37 -7.85
N LEU A 277 3.07 -14.06 -7.85
CA LEU A 277 3.73 -13.31 -6.78
C LEU A 277 3.02 -11.96 -6.59
N PHE A 278 2.27 -11.80 -5.51
CA PHE A 278 1.71 -10.51 -5.15
C PHE A 278 2.81 -9.55 -4.70
N HIS A 279 2.60 -8.26 -4.88
CA HIS A 279 3.57 -7.22 -4.54
C HIS A 279 4.15 -7.40 -3.12
N GLY A 280 3.31 -7.52 -2.09
CA GLY A 280 3.79 -7.70 -0.72
C GLY A 280 4.51 -9.04 -0.48
N GLU A 281 4.24 -10.08 -1.26
CA GLU A 281 5.02 -11.32 -1.23
C GLU A 281 6.42 -11.09 -1.82
N GLY A 282 6.52 -10.33 -2.92
CA GLY A 282 7.79 -9.88 -3.48
C GLY A 282 8.58 -9.00 -2.51
N VAL A 283 7.90 -8.08 -1.82
CA VAL A 283 8.50 -7.24 -0.76
C VAL A 283 8.98 -8.10 0.43
N SER A 284 8.24 -9.14 0.81
CA SER A 284 8.65 -10.07 1.88
C SER A 284 9.98 -10.77 1.55
N VAL A 285 10.06 -11.46 0.39
CA VAL A 285 11.31 -12.08 -0.06
C VAL A 285 12.41 -11.03 -0.20
N GLY A 286 12.08 -9.87 -0.75
CA GLY A 286 13.02 -8.78 -0.93
C GLY A 286 13.57 -8.20 0.38
N MET A 287 12.76 -8.10 1.43
CA MET A 287 13.23 -7.68 2.76
C MET A 287 14.17 -8.71 3.39
N VAL A 288 13.85 -10.00 3.24
CA VAL A 288 14.74 -11.07 3.70
C VAL A 288 16.08 -10.98 2.98
N LEU A 289 16.06 -10.87 1.64
CA LEU A 289 17.28 -10.73 0.86
C LEU A 289 18.06 -9.45 1.23
N ALA A 290 17.38 -8.34 1.48
CA ALA A 290 18.05 -7.10 1.92
C ALA A 290 18.69 -7.25 3.30
N ALA A 291 18.02 -7.88 4.26
CA ALA A 291 18.56 -8.13 5.59
C ALA A 291 19.76 -9.10 5.56
N GLU A 292 19.65 -10.21 4.81
CA GLU A 292 20.74 -11.18 4.66
C GLU A 292 21.94 -10.59 3.91
N PHE A 293 21.68 -9.77 2.89
CA PHE A 293 22.75 -9.06 2.17
C PHE A 293 23.44 -8.02 3.06
N SER A 294 22.68 -7.32 3.92
CA SER A 294 23.25 -6.43 4.94
C SER A 294 24.16 -7.18 5.91
N ALA A 295 23.75 -8.39 6.34
CA ALA A 295 24.57 -9.25 7.20
C ALA A 295 25.84 -9.74 6.48
N GLU A 296 25.75 -10.11 5.20
CA GLU A 296 26.92 -10.52 4.39
C GLU A 296 27.93 -9.38 4.22
N LEU A 297 27.43 -8.15 4.09
CA LEU A 297 28.29 -6.96 4.03
C LEU A 297 28.82 -6.53 5.42
N GLY A 298 28.46 -7.25 6.49
CA GLY A 298 28.90 -6.95 7.85
C GLY A 298 28.24 -5.74 8.49
N MET A 299 27.10 -5.28 7.92
CA MET A 299 26.36 -4.10 8.41
C MET A 299 25.47 -4.44 9.62
N ILE A 300 24.88 -5.65 9.65
CA ILE A 300 24.09 -6.18 10.78
C ILE A 300 24.57 -7.57 11.18
N GLY A 301 24.12 -8.04 12.36
CA GLY A 301 24.35 -9.41 12.79
C GLY A 301 23.44 -10.43 12.05
N ALA A 302 23.96 -11.66 11.83
CA ALA A 302 23.17 -12.72 11.24
C ALA A 302 21.88 -13.04 12.04
N ALA A 303 21.90 -12.85 13.36
CA ALA A 303 20.76 -13.04 14.24
C ALA A 303 19.64 -12.02 13.95
N GLU A 304 19.97 -10.77 13.63
CA GLU A 304 18.99 -9.74 13.29
C GLU A 304 18.31 -10.07 11.93
N ALA A 305 19.09 -10.45 10.92
CA ALA A 305 18.57 -10.90 9.65
C ALA A 305 17.63 -12.13 9.81
N ALA A 306 18.04 -13.10 10.64
CA ALA A 306 17.23 -14.27 10.93
C ALA A 306 15.91 -13.95 11.65
N ARG A 307 15.85 -12.90 12.48
CA ARG A 307 14.60 -12.43 13.09
C ARG A 307 13.60 -11.95 12.04
N VAL A 308 14.06 -11.14 11.08
CA VAL A 308 13.21 -10.66 9.98
C VAL A 308 12.63 -11.83 9.19
N THR A 309 13.51 -12.77 8.79
CA THR A 309 13.11 -13.99 8.06
C THR A 309 12.09 -14.80 8.85
N LYS A 310 12.38 -15.04 10.13
CA LYS A 310 11.50 -15.84 11.00
C LYS A 310 10.12 -15.19 11.16
N HIS A 311 10.05 -13.90 11.41
CA HIS A 311 8.77 -13.20 11.59
C HIS A 311 7.90 -13.28 10.34
N LEU A 312 8.46 -13.03 9.17
CA LEU A 312 7.73 -13.11 7.89
C LEU A 312 7.25 -14.55 7.61
N ALA A 313 8.12 -15.55 7.83
CA ALA A 313 7.74 -16.98 7.70
C ALA A 313 6.61 -17.36 8.66
N ASP A 314 6.70 -16.94 9.92
CA ASP A 314 5.67 -17.19 10.95
C ASP A 314 4.32 -16.54 10.59
N CYS A 315 4.31 -15.51 9.75
CA CYS A 315 3.10 -14.88 9.20
C CYS A 315 2.57 -15.59 7.95
N GLY A 316 3.24 -16.63 7.47
CA GLY A 316 2.87 -17.38 6.26
C GLY A 316 3.17 -16.63 4.97
N LEU A 317 4.18 -15.75 5.00
CA LEU A 317 4.72 -15.05 3.83
C LEU A 317 5.90 -15.84 3.23
N PRO A 318 6.12 -15.78 1.91
CA PRO A 318 7.32 -16.35 1.31
C PRO A 318 8.57 -15.60 1.79
N THR A 319 9.64 -16.34 2.07
CA THR A 319 10.90 -15.81 2.58
C THR A 319 12.11 -16.22 1.74
N ARG A 320 11.93 -17.14 0.80
CA ARG A 320 12.97 -17.64 -0.09
C ARG A 320 12.49 -17.54 -1.54
N LEU A 321 13.43 -17.50 -2.46
CA LEU A 321 13.15 -17.53 -3.89
C LEU A 321 12.37 -18.79 -4.29
N GLN A 322 12.71 -19.93 -3.67
CA GLN A 322 12.08 -21.25 -3.89
C GLN A 322 10.62 -21.30 -3.41
N ASP A 323 10.19 -20.39 -2.55
CA ASP A 323 8.81 -20.29 -2.08
C ASP A 323 7.87 -19.66 -3.14
N ILE A 324 8.44 -19.06 -4.20
CA ILE A 324 7.67 -18.43 -5.29
C ILE A 324 7.10 -19.52 -6.21
N ALA A 325 5.80 -19.44 -6.49
CA ALA A 325 5.15 -20.41 -7.37
C ALA A 325 5.81 -20.49 -8.75
N GLY A 326 6.22 -21.69 -9.16
CA GLY A 326 6.90 -21.90 -10.43
C GLY A 326 8.35 -21.39 -10.44
N PHE A 327 9.02 -21.37 -9.30
CA PHE A 327 10.43 -20.98 -9.18
C PHE A 327 11.36 -21.69 -10.19
N GLU A 328 11.15 -23.00 -10.41
CA GLU A 328 11.95 -23.81 -11.33
C GLU A 328 11.66 -23.53 -12.82
N GLN A 329 10.61 -22.75 -13.11
CA GLN A 329 10.18 -22.41 -14.46
C GLN A 329 10.58 -20.95 -14.77
N GLU A 330 11.41 -20.73 -15.80
CA GLU A 330 11.63 -19.43 -16.43
C GLU A 330 12.33 -18.32 -15.62
N GLY A 331 13.66 -18.26 -15.65
CA GLY A 331 14.43 -17.05 -15.35
C GLY A 331 14.49 -16.61 -13.88
N LEU A 332 13.61 -17.11 -13.00
CA LEU A 332 13.68 -16.87 -11.56
C LEU A 332 14.90 -17.54 -10.92
N ALA A 333 15.36 -18.64 -11.49
CA ALA A 333 16.52 -19.40 -11.03
C ALA A 333 17.86 -18.93 -11.64
N ASP A 334 17.90 -17.74 -12.23
CA ASP A 334 19.10 -17.18 -12.87
C ASP A 334 19.51 -15.85 -12.25
N ALA A 335 20.69 -15.84 -11.61
CA ALA A 335 21.23 -14.65 -10.95
C ALA A 335 21.50 -13.50 -11.93
N ASP A 336 21.95 -13.80 -13.16
CA ASP A 336 22.21 -12.78 -14.17
C ASP A 336 20.92 -12.18 -14.71
N ALA A 337 19.88 -13.00 -14.91
CA ALA A 337 18.57 -12.54 -15.31
C ALA A 337 17.93 -11.62 -14.22
N LEU A 338 17.98 -12.01 -12.96
CA LEU A 338 17.47 -11.18 -11.85
C LEU A 338 18.26 -9.87 -11.73
N LEU A 339 19.59 -9.92 -11.87
CA LEU A 339 20.43 -8.73 -11.85
C LEU A 339 20.09 -7.78 -13.01
N ALA A 340 19.85 -8.31 -14.21
CA ALA A 340 19.45 -7.52 -15.38
C ALA A 340 18.10 -6.81 -15.14
N LEU A 341 17.12 -7.49 -14.50
CA LEU A 341 15.84 -6.88 -14.13
C LEU A 341 16.01 -5.76 -13.08
N MET A 342 16.92 -5.92 -12.12
CA MET A 342 17.24 -4.86 -11.17
C MET A 342 17.81 -3.61 -11.86
N PHE A 343 18.62 -3.77 -12.91
CA PHE A 343 19.13 -2.65 -13.70
C PHE A 343 18.06 -1.94 -14.53
N GLN A 344 16.94 -2.58 -14.83
CA GLN A 344 15.81 -1.95 -15.52
C GLN A 344 14.94 -1.10 -14.60
N ASP A 345 15.03 -1.27 -13.27
CA ASP A 345 14.30 -0.44 -12.30
C ASP A 345 14.85 1.01 -12.30
N LYS A 346 13.97 1.98 -12.10
CA LYS A 346 14.26 3.43 -12.04
C LYS A 346 15.34 3.83 -11.02
N LYS A 347 15.72 2.94 -10.14
CA LYS A 347 16.74 3.13 -9.09
C LYS A 347 18.18 3.08 -9.59
N VAL A 348 18.39 2.81 -10.88
CA VAL A 348 19.71 2.83 -11.50
C VAL A 348 20.09 4.26 -11.87
N LYS A 349 20.98 4.86 -11.10
CA LYS A 349 21.60 6.15 -11.45
C LYS A 349 22.94 5.90 -12.12
N ARG A 350 23.06 6.24 -13.42
CA ARG A 350 24.32 6.14 -14.20
C ARG A 350 24.96 4.73 -14.19
N GLY A 351 24.15 3.66 -14.25
CA GLY A 351 24.64 2.28 -14.30
C GLY A 351 25.05 1.68 -12.95
N LYS A 352 24.69 2.32 -11.82
CA LYS A 352 24.99 1.83 -10.49
C LYS A 352 23.69 1.51 -9.72
N LEU A 353 23.70 0.37 -9.02
CA LEU A 353 22.57 -0.07 -8.21
C LEU A 353 22.54 0.67 -6.87
N THR A 354 21.36 1.12 -6.48
CA THR A 354 21.10 1.66 -5.16
C THR A 354 20.22 0.67 -4.40
N PHE A 355 20.65 0.31 -3.20
CA PHE A 355 19.91 -0.56 -2.29
C PHE A 355 19.48 0.21 -1.04
N ILE A 356 18.38 -0.23 -0.47
CA ILE A 356 18.04 0.09 0.90
C ILE A 356 18.42 -1.13 1.72
N LEU A 357 19.41 -0.95 2.60
CA LEU A 357 19.98 -1.98 3.47
C LEU A 357 19.81 -1.59 4.94
N LEU A 358 20.22 -2.46 5.85
CA LEU A 358 20.07 -2.26 7.29
C LEU A 358 21.42 -2.01 7.95
N GLU A 359 21.53 -0.99 8.81
CA GLU A 359 22.63 -0.80 9.77
C GLU A 359 22.29 -1.39 11.14
N ALA A 360 21.00 -1.55 11.43
CA ALA A 360 20.44 -2.27 12.56
C ALA A 360 18.98 -2.60 12.23
N LEU A 361 18.38 -3.53 12.96
CA LEU A 361 16.92 -3.70 12.92
C LEU A 361 16.24 -2.40 13.38
N GLY A 362 15.36 -1.86 12.55
CA GLY A 362 14.74 -0.53 12.76
C GLY A 362 15.59 0.65 12.28
N GLN A 363 16.65 0.40 11.53
CA GLN A 363 17.51 1.46 10.96
C GLN A 363 17.96 1.08 9.54
N ALA A 364 17.20 1.50 8.55
CA ALA A 364 17.54 1.34 7.16
C ALA A 364 18.34 2.54 6.61
N VAL A 365 19.22 2.26 5.67
CA VAL A 365 20.08 3.25 5.01
C VAL A 365 20.10 3.07 3.50
N ILE A 366 20.36 4.17 2.78
CA ILE A 366 20.54 4.16 1.33
C ILE A 366 22.01 3.84 1.04
N VAL A 367 22.27 2.70 0.42
CA VAL A 367 23.59 2.28 -0.02
C VAL A 367 23.70 2.43 -1.54
N ASN A 368 24.52 3.37 -1.95
CA ASN A 368 24.79 3.63 -3.35
C ASN A 368 26.03 2.83 -3.80
N ASP A 369 26.12 2.62 -5.10
CA ASP A 369 27.34 2.09 -5.73
C ASP A 369 27.70 0.66 -5.31
N VAL A 370 26.70 -0.18 -5.00
CA VAL A 370 26.92 -1.61 -4.72
C VAL A 370 27.42 -2.28 -6.00
N GLU A 371 28.55 -2.98 -5.87
CA GLU A 371 29.19 -3.69 -6.99
C GLU A 371 28.28 -4.82 -7.50
N PRO A 372 27.96 -4.84 -8.84
CA PRO A 372 27.07 -5.86 -9.40
C PRO A 372 27.54 -7.30 -9.16
N ASP A 373 28.83 -7.55 -9.16
CA ASP A 373 29.39 -8.89 -8.92
C ASP A 373 29.12 -9.42 -7.51
N LYS A 374 29.05 -8.53 -6.50
CA LYS A 374 28.66 -8.91 -5.13
C LYS A 374 27.20 -9.33 -5.08
N VAL A 375 26.31 -8.54 -5.73
CA VAL A 375 24.88 -8.86 -5.82
C VAL A 375 24.66 -10.16 -6.56
N ARG A 376 25.34 -10.35 -7.71
CA ARG A 376 25.29 -11.58 -8.51
C ARG A 376 25.70 -12.80 -7.68
N SER A 377 26.87 -12.71 -7.00
CA SER A 377 27.38 -13.79 -6.17
C SER A 377 26.46 -14.13 -5.00
N PHE A 378 25.85 -13.10 -4.38
CA PHE A 378 24.86 -13.28 -3.34
C PHE A 378 23.59 -13.99 -3.89
N LEU A 379 23.03 -13.53 -5.00
CA LEU A 379 21.87 -14.17 -5.63
C LEU A 379 22.14 -15.62 -6.02
N ALA A 380 23.31 -15.91 -6.63
CA ALA A 380 23.66 -17.27 -7.00
C ALA A 380 23.66 -18.23 -5.80
N ARG A 381 24.10 -17.79 -4.61
CA ARG A 381 24.03 -18.59 -3.38
C ARG A 381 22.60 -18.76 -2.85
N LYS A 382 21.70 -17.82 -3.14
CA LYS A 382 20.29 -17.90 -2.71
C LYS A 382 19.43 -18.74 -3.65
N LEU A 383 19.89 -18.94 -4.85
CA LEU A 383 19.24 -19.76 -5.88
C LEU A 383 19.60 -21.25 -5.76
N GLY A 384 20.79 -21.58 -5.31
CA GLY A 384 21.31 -22.94 -5.16
C GLY A 384 21.28 -23.44 -3.79
#